data_cf1ad9e303c5881631f49cb6648e5206
#
_entry.id   cf1ad9e303c5881631f49cb6648e5206
#
_cell.length_a   1.000
_cell.length_b   1.000
_cell.length_c   1.000
_cell.angle_alpha   90.00
_cell.angle_beta   90.00
_cell.angle_gamma   90.00
#
_symmetry.space_group_name_H-M   'P 1'
#
loop_
_entity.id
_entity.type
_entity.pdbx_description
1 polymer ?
#
loop_
_entity_poly.entity_id
_entity_poly.type
_entity_poly.pdbx_seq_one_letter_code
_entity_poly.pdbx_strand_id
1 'polypeptide(L)'
;YTFTPSQKIMDSAVRKLKVQVAKTGDLTVNQFMAIGIFLLVFVGWVFLSPFIGLGIVALSGVFLYLSFGLIEWQEINRNTNWGVILLFGSAISLGIQMKETGAALWVAEGTLHYLEIIFQDAAVVRWFVSVVITGILTNLLSNAATVAVLGPIVLDMGGNPLITGIMTSIASAFAYLTIVASPTCMIIHSTGLITSSDYLKAGWKLFIISVVLLLLISMFYWPVLL
;
A
#
# COMPACT_ATOMS: atom_id res chain seq x y z
N TYR A 1 20.90 -4.65 17.05
CA TYR A 1 21.10 -5.86 16.22
C TYR A 1 20.10 -6.93 16.67
N THR A 2 19.02 -7.13 15.89
CA THR A 2 17.97 -8.13 16.19
C THR A 2 18.25 -9.48 15.53
N PHE A 3 19.05 -9.50 14.47
CA PHE A 3 19.45 -10.71 13.74
C PHE A 3 20.90 -10.63 13.32
N THR A 4 21.68 -11.69 13.58
CA THR A 4 22.97 -11.90 12.93
C THR A 4 22.74 -12.56 11.58
N PRO A 5 23.22 -11.99 10.46
CA PRO A 5 23.03 -12.60 9.16
C PRO A 5 23.74 -13.97 9.13
N SER A 6 23.01 -15.01 8.76
CA SER A 6 23.53 -16.38 8.63
C SER A 6 24.53 -16.53 7.48
N GLN A 7 24.50 -15.61 6.51
CA GLN A 7 25.44 -15.55 5.40
C GLN A 7 26.07 -14.15 5.31
N LYS A 8 27.39 -14.09 5.47
CA LYS A 8 28.17 -12.85 5.44
C LYS A 8 28.31 -12.24 4.03
N ILE A 9 28.07 -12.99 2.96
CA ILE A 9 28.34 -12.56 1.58
C ILE A 9 27.24 -13.10 0.67
N MET A 10 26.57 -12.19 -0.05
CA MET A 10 25.53 -12.52 -1.04
C MET A 10 26.13 -12.84 -2.43
N ASP A 11 27.28 -13.48 -2.50
CA ASP A 11 28.01 -13.74 -3.75
C ASP A 11 27.21 -14.60 -4.74
N SER A 12 26.40 -15.54 -4.26
CA SER A 12 25.59 -16.39 -5.13
C SER A 12 24.47 -15.62 -5.86
N ALA A 13 23.83 -14.68 -5.18
CA ALA A 13 22.79 -13.84 -5.76
C ALA A 13 23.38 -12.82 -6.73
N VAL A 14 24.48 -12.17 -6.38
CA VAL A 14 25.23 -11.24 -7.24
C VAL A 14 25.76 -11.95 -8.47
N ARG A 15 26.30 -13.18 -8.33
CA ARG A 15 26.77 -13.98 -9.45
C ARG A 15 25.64 -14.37 -10.40
N LYS A 16 24.46 -14.76 -9.88
CA LYS A 16 23.27 -15.03 -10.72
C LYS A 16 22.83 -13.81 -11.50
N LEU A 17 22.77 -12.64 -10.86
CA LEU A 17 22.44 -11.37 -11.51
C LEU A 17 23.46 -11.01 -12.59
N LYS A 18 24.76 -11.10 -12.32
CA LYS A 18 25.81 -10.86 -13.31
C LYS A 18 25.70 -11.79 -14.52
N VAL A 19 25.40 -13.07 -14.29
CA VAL A 19 25.19 -14.05 -15.38
C VAL A 19 23.93 -13.73 -16.16
N GLN A 20 22.83 -13.30 -15.54
CA GLN A 20 21.63 -12.87 -16.24
C GLN A 20 21.88 -11.62 -17.07
N VAL A 21 22.52 -10.60 -16.52
CA VAL A 21 22.89 -9.37 -17.25
C VAL A 21 23.83 -9.68 -18.43
N ALA A 22 24.82 -10.54 -18.24
CA ALA A 22 25.74 -10.95 -19.32
C ALA A 22 25.04 -11.77 -20.43
N LYS A 23 23.94 -12.46 -20.11
CA LYS A 23 23.12 -13.21 -21.11
C LYS A 23 22.15 -12.32 -21.87
N THR A 24 21.81 -11.14 -21.35
CA THR A 24 20.80 -10.26 -21.96
C THR A 24 21.32 -9.63 -23.27
N GLY A 25 22.65 -9.49 -23.45
CA GLY A 25 23.26 -8.91 -24.66
C GLY A 25 22.91 -7.44 -24.87
N ASP A 26 23.05 -6.97 -26.11
CA ASP A 26 22.69 -5.61 -26.50
C ASP A 26 21.17 -5.42 -26.56
N LEU A 27 20.72 -4.19 -26.27
CA LEU A 27 19.31 -3.84 -26.29
C LEU A 27 18.72 -4.01 -27.70
N THR A 28 17.64 -4.72 -27.80
CA THR A 28 16.87 -4.90 -29.05
C THR A 28 16.00 -3.66 -29.33
N VAL A 29 15.60 -3.48 -30.60
CA VAL A 29 14.70 -2.40 -31.02
C VAL A 29 13.40 -2.41 -30.20
N ASN A 30 12.85 -3.59 -29.94
CA ASN A 30 11.63 -3.73 -29.12
C ASN A 30 11.84 -3.23 -27.69
N GLN A 31 13.01 -3.46 -27.09
CA GLN A 31 13.34 -2.97 -25.76
C GLN A 31 13.49 -1.44 -25.74
N PHE A 32 14.08 -0.84 -26.80
CA PHE A 32 14.12 0.62 -26.93
C PHE A 32 12.72 1.22 -27.07
N MET A 33 11.84 0.61 -27.87
CA MET A 33 10.44 1.05 -27.96
C MET A 33 9.72 0.93 -26.61
N ALA A 34 9.94 -0.18 -25.88
CA ALA A 34 9.35 -0.37 -24.56
C ALA A 34 9.79 0.71 -23.57
N ILE A 35 11.09 1.04 -23.55
CA ILE A 35 11.62 2.12 -22.71
C ILE A 35 11.03 3.46 -23.14
N GLY A 36 10.91 3.74 -24.43
CA GLY A 36 10.32 4.97 -24.95
C GLY A 36 8.86 5.17 -24.51
N ILE A 37 8.03 4.11 -24.63
CA ILE A 37 6.64 4.13 -24.16
C ILE A 37 6.58 4.31 -22.64
N PHE A 38 7.43 3.63 -21.87
CA PHE A 38 7.50 3.79 -20.44
C PHE A 38 7.78 5.24 -20.03
N LEU A 39 8.78 5.85 -20.66
CA LEU A 39 9.11 7.26 -20.40
C LEU A 39 7.97 8.20 -20.80
N LEU A 40 7.29 7.94 -21.90
CA LEU A 40 6.12 8.71 -22.33
C LEU A 40 4.98 8.62 -21.32
N VAL A 41 4.68 7.42 -20.81
CA VAL A 41 3.68 7.23 -19.74
C VAL A 41 4.09 7.94 -18.46
N PHE A 42 5.37 7.85 -18.09
CA PHE A 42 5.90 8.53 -16.90
C PHE A 42 5.75 10.06 -17.00
N VAL A 43 6.13 10.63 -18.14
CA VAL A 43 5.91 12.07 -18.43
C VAL A 43 4.42 12.40 -18.42
N GLY A 44 3.59 11.54 -19.03
CA GLY A 44 2.13 11.67 -18.98
C GLY A 44 1.58 11.71 -17.56
N TRP A 45 2.09 10.90 -16.65
CA TRP A 45 1.67 10.94 -15.24
C TRP A 45 2.02 12.26 -14.56
N VAL A 46 3.15 12.86 -14.90
CA VAL A 46 3.56 14.15 -14.32
C VAL A 46 2.72 15.31 -14.86
N PHE A 47 2.48 15.34 -16.17
CA PHE A 47 1.89 16.52 -16.83
C PHE A 47 0.41 16.38 -17.20
N LEU A 48 -0.05 15.16 -17.54
CA LEU A 48 -1.42 14.94 -18.02
C LEU A 48 -2.36 14.42 -16.92
N SER A 49 -1.85 13.77 -15.89
CA SER A 49 -2.70 13.18 -14.85
C SER A 49 -3.64 14.17 -14.14
N PRO A 50 -3.26 15.45 -13.93
CA PRO A 50 -4.18 16.42 -13.33
C PRO A 50 -5.41 16.71 -14.20
N PHE A 51 -5.32 16.52 -15.53
CA PHE A 51 -6.39 16.82 -16.49
C PHE A 51 -7.24 15.60 -16.84
N ILE A 52 -6.63 14.43 -17.02
CA ILE A 52 -7.31 13.23 -17.53
C ILE A 52 -7.31 12.06 -16.55
N GLY A 53 -6.61 12.19 -15.43
CA GLY A 53 -6.49 11.16 -14.39
C GLY A 53 -5.39 10.13 -14.66
N LEU A 54 -4.82 9.59 -13.57
CA LEU A 54 -3.72 8.62 -13.59
C LEU A 54 -4.07 7.34 -14.37
N GLY A 55 -5.31 6.86 -14.23
CA GLY A 55 -5.78 5.62 -14.85
C GLY A 55 -5.82 5.68 -16.37
N ILE A 56 -6.26 6.80 -16.95
CA ILE A 56 -6.32 6.97 -18.40
C ILE A 56 -4.91 7.00 -19.00
N VAL A 57 -3.96 7.68 -18.35
CA VAL A 57 -2.56 7.69 -18.77
C VAL A 57 -1.96 6.28 -18.71
N ALA A 58 -2.23 5.51 -17.65
CA ALA A 58 -1.76 4.13 -17.54
C ALA A 58 -2.36 3.22 -18.64
N LEU A 59 -3.67 3.31 -18.86
CA LEU A 59 -4.36 2.52 -19.90
C LEU A 59 -3.88 2.87 -21.31
N SER A 60 -3.56 4.14 -21.58
CA SER A 60 -2.96 4.53 -22.87
C SER A 60 -1.58 3.89 -23.06
N GLY A 61 -0.79 3.75 -21.99
CA GLY A 61 0.46 3.00 -22.04
C GLY A 61 0.26 1.52 -22.39
N VAL A 62 -0.69 0.86 -21.73
CA VAL A 62 -1.05 -0.55 -22.04
C VAL A 62 -1.49 -0.69 -23.50
N PHE A 63 -2.33 0.24 -23.98
CA PHE A 63 -2.77 0.27 -25.36
C PHE A 63 -1.60 0.38 -26.36
N LEU A 64 -0.63 1.25 -26.06
CA LEU A 64 0.56 1.39 -26.90
C LEU A 64 1.40 0.10 -26.90
N TYR A 65 1.65 -0.52 -25.73
CA TYR A 65 2.39 -1.78 -25.66
C TYR A 65 1.73 -2.89 -26.49
N LEU A 66 0.40 -3.00 -26.46
CA LEU A 66 -0.36 -3.96 -27.27
C LEU A 66 -0.31 -3.61 -28.76
N SER A 67 -0.49 -2.32 -29.12
CA SER A 67 -0.53 -1.86 -30.50
C SER A 67 0.80 -2.06 -31.24
N PHE A 68 1.92 -1.91 -30.52
CA PHE A 68 3.26 -2.17 -31.07
C PHE A 68 3.68 -3.65 -30.96
N GLY A 69 2.82 -4.52 -30.46
CA GLY A 69 3.11 -5.95 -30.31
C GLY A 69 4.27 -6.26 -29.34
N LEU A 70 4.51 -5.36 -28.38
CA LEU A 70 5.55 -5.54 -27.37
C LEU A 70 5.13 -6.50 -26.26
N ILE A 71 3.83 -6.67 -26.08
CA ILE A 71 3.22 -7.59 -25.13
C ILE A 71 1.93 -8.18 -25.73
N GLU A 72 1.60 -9.41 -25.40
CA GLU A 72 0.36 -10.05 -25.81
C GLU A 72 -0.73 -9.90 -24.74
N TRP A 73 -2.00 -9.85 -25.17
CA TRP A 73 -3.13 -9.80 -24.27
C TRP A 73 -3.16 -10.97 -23.27
N GLN A 74 -2.80 -12.18 -23.75
CA GLN A 74 -2.72 -13.36 -22.88
C GLN A 74 -1.71 -13.21 -21.76
N GLU A 75 -0.58 -12.54 -22.02
CA GLU A 75 0.43 -12.25 -21.00
C GLU A 75 -0.09 -11.27 -19.96
N ILE A 76 -0.73 -10.19 -20.40
CA ILE A 76 -1.38 -9.23 -19.49
C ILE A 76 -2.40 -9.96 -18.63
N ASN A 77 -3.32 -10.71 -19.26
CA ASN A 77 -4.40 -11.40 -18.57
C ASN A 77 -3.88 -12.40 -17.53
N ARG A 78 -2.85 -13.16 -17.87
CA ARG A 78 -2.24 -14.16 -16.97
C ARG A 78 -1.49 -13.54 -15.79
N ASN A 79 -0.82 -12.42 -16.02
CA ASN A 79 0.04 -11.79 -15.03
C ASN A 79 -0.68 -10.70 -14.22
N THR A 80 -1.89 -10.32 -14.61
CA THR A 80 -2.70 -9.34 -13.88
C THR A 80 -3.51 -10.04 -12.79
N ASN A 81 -3.41 -9.53 -11.58
CA ASN A 81 -4.27 -10.00 -10.49
C ASN A 81 -5.64 -9.30 -10.56
N TRP A 82 -6.53 -9.84 -11.40
CA TRP A 82 -7.89 -9.32 -11.59
C TRP A 82 -8.69 -9.25 -10.27
N GLY A 83 -8.44 -10.21 -9.36
CA GLY A 83 -9.07 -10.20 -8.04
C GLY A 83 -8.74 -8.93 -7.25
N VAL A 84 -7.51 -8.44 -7.34
CA VAL A 84 -7.10 -7.18 -6.70
C VAL A 84 -7.82 -5.99 -7.34
N ILE A 85 -7.90 -5.93 -8.67
CA ILE A 85 -8.61 -4.84 -9.38
C ILE A 85 -10.08 -4.78 -8.97
N LEU A 86 -10.75 -5.93 -8.96
CA LEU A 86 -12.16 -6.02 -8.54
C LEU A 86 -12.35 -5.69 -7.07
N LEU A 87 -11.44 -6.15 -6.20
CA LEU A 87 -11.44 -5.81 -4.77
C LEU A 87 -11.35 -4.30 -4.56
N PHE A 88 -10.43 -3.63 -5.23
CA PHE A 88 -10.29 -2.18 -5.15
C PHE A 88 -11.54 -1.45 -5.64
N GLY A 89 -12.04 -1.82 -6.82
CA GLY A 89 -13.24 -1.20 -7.38
C GLY A 89 -14.46 -1.34 -6.48
N SER A 90 -14.69 -2.55 -5.95
CA SER A 90 -15.81 -2.81 -5.03
C SER A 90 -15.63 -2.10 -3.69
N ALA A 91 -14.42 -2.05 -3.13
CA ALA A 91 -14.15 -1.37 -1.86
C ALA A 91 -14.35 0.15 -1.97
N ILE A 92 -13.89 0.77 -3.07
CA ILE A 92 -14.13 2.19 -3.34
C ILE A 92 -15.64 2.46 -3.50
N SER A 93 -16.34 1.63 -4.27
CA SER A 93 -17.79 1.74 -4.46
C SER A 93 -18.54 1.59 -3.14
N LEU A 94 -18.16 0.61 -2.33
CA LEU A 94 -18.74 0.43 -0.99
C LEU A 94 -18.50 1.64 -0.10
N GLY A 95 -17.29 2.19 -0.08
CA GLY A 95 -16.96 3.40 0.69
C GLY A 95 -17.82 4.60 0.30
N ILE A 96 -18.03 4.82 -1.01
CA ILE A 96 -18.93 5.87 -1.52
C ILE A 96 -20.36 5.62 -1.03
N GLN A 97 -20.89 4.40 -1.18
CA GLN A 97 -22.22 4.06 -0.74
C GLN A 97 -22.40 4.17 0.78
N MET A 98 -21.42 3.77 1.55
CA MET A 98 -21.44 3.95 3.02
C MET A 98 -21.53 5.42 3.41
N LYS A 99 -20.83 6.31 2.68
CA LYS A 99 -20.89 7.76 2.91
C LYS A 99 -22.26 8.33 2.51
N GLU A 100 -22.76 7.98 1.31
CA GLU A 100 -24.05 8.48 0.80
C GLU A 100 -25.26 8.01 1.63
N THR A 101 -25.21 6.79 2.16
CA THR A 101 -26.26 6.22 3.01
C THR A 101 -26.18 6.63 4.47
N GLY A 102 -25.08 7.30 4.90
CA GLY A 102 -24.81 7.61 6.29
C GLY A 102 -24.32 6.41 7.12
N ALA A 103 -24.14 5.25 6.50
CA ALA A 103 -23.66 4.05 7.20
C ALA A 103 -22.25 4.24 7.80
N ALA A 104 -21.37 4.97 7.08
CA ALA A 104 -20.04 5.29 7.58
C ALA A 104 -20.12 6.16 8.86
N LEU A 105 -20.98 7.17 8.88
CA LEU A 105 -21.21 8.01 10.03
C LEU A 105 -21.75 7.20 11.22
N TRP A 106 -22.73 6.33 10.98
CA TRP A 106 -23.29 5.47 12.03
C TRP A 106 -22.23 4.54 12.66
N VAL A 107 -21.36 3.95 11.86
CA VAL A 107 -20.24 3.13 12.36
C VAL A 107 -19.23 4.00 13.12
N ALA A 108 -18.94 5.20 12.61
CA ALA A 108 -18.02 6.13 13.25
C ALA A 108 -18.54 6.58 14.64
N GLU A 109 -19.81 6.99 14.72
CA GLU A 109 -20.46 7.38 15.98
C GLU A 109 -20.52 6.22 16.98
N GLY A 110 -20.86 5.01 16.51
CA GLY A 110 -20.84 3.81 17.35
C GLY A 110 -19.44 3.52 17.88
N THR A 111 -18.42 3.61 17.02
CA THR A 111 -17.02 3.40 17.42
C THR A 111 -16.55 4.45 18.42
N LEU A 112 -16.86 5.72 18.18
CA LEU A 112 -16.57 6.80 19.12
C LEU A 112 -17.23 6.55 20.47
N HIS A 113 -18.54 6.29 20.48
CA HIS A 113 -19.30 6.08 21.72
C HIS A 113 -18.72 4.95 22.59
N TYR A 114 -18.40 3.78 21.99
CA TYR A 114 -17.84 2.65 22.74
C TYR A 114 -16.40 2.90 23.21
N LEU A 115 -15.58 3.55 22.40
CA LEU A 115 -14.17 3.79 22.75
C LEU A 115 -13.99 5.00 23.67
N GLU A 116 -14.87 6.00 23.62
CA GLU A 116 -14.85 7.13 24.55
C GLU A 116 -15.11 6.71 26.01
N ILE A 117 -15.84 5.62 26.22
CA ILE A 117 -15.99 5.01 27.56
C ILE A 117 -14.62 4.61 28.12
N ILE A 118 -13.68 4.21 27.24
CA ILE A 118 -12.34 3.75 27.64
C ILE A 118 -11.36 4.92 27.70
N PHE A 119 -11.35 5.76 26.67
CA PHE A 119 -10.33 6.80 26.47
C PHE A 119 -10.75 8.18 26.94
N GLN A 120 -12.04 8.42 27.18
CA GLN A 120 -12.64 9.68 27.68
C GLN A 120 -12.36 10.93 26.79
N ASP A 121 -11.76 10.76 25.60
CA ASP A 121 -11.44 11.83 24.67
C ASP A 121 -11.60 11.37 23.21
N ALA A 122 -12.50 12.04 22.48
CA ALA A 122 -12.77 11.75 21.07
C ALA A 122 -11.54 11.91 20.16
N ALA A 123 -10.61 12.82 20.48
CA ALA A 123 -9.39 12.99 19.69
C ALA A 123 -8.48 11.76 19.85
N VAL A 124 -8.33 11.27 21.08
CA VAL A 124 -7.53 10.06 21.35
C VAL A 124 -8.15 8.84 20.66
N VAL A 125 -9.48 8.72 20.68
CA VAL A 125 -10.18 7.62 19.96
C VAL A 125 -9.89 7.69 18.47
N ARG A 126 -10.02 8.85 17.84
CA ARG A 126 -9.71 9.03 16.41
C ARG A 126 -8.27 8.61 16.09
N TRP A 127 -7.29 9.05 16.87
CA TRP A 127 -5.89 8.67 16.68
C TRP A 127 -5.68 7.16 16.87
N PHE A 128 -6.32 6.59 17.89
CA PHE A 128 -6.26 5.16 18.13
C PHE A 128 -6.80 4.35 16.93
N VAL A 129 -7.96 4.70 16.40
CA VAL A 129 -8.55 4.02 15.24
C VAL A 129 -7.71 4.26 13.99
N SER A 130 -7.33 5.51 13.72
CA SER A 130 -6.57 5.86 12.51
C SER A 130 -5.20 5.20 12.46
N VAL A 131 -4.55 4.94 13.58
CA VAL A 131 -3.18 4.41 13.61
C VAL A 131 -3.16 2.96 14.06
N VAL A 132 -3.71 2.66 15.25
CA VAL A 132 -3.57 1.33 15.85
C VAL A 132 -4.48 0.31 15.18
N ILE A 133 -5.77 0.63 15.05
CA ILE A 133 -6.73 -0.29 14.41
C ILE A 133 -6.37 -0.48 12.93
N THR A 134 -6.05 0.61 12.22
CA THR A 134 -5.61 0.54 10.82
C THR A 134 -4.34 -0.30 10.69
N GLY A 135 -3.34 -0.06 11.52
CA GLY A 135 -2.09 -0.81 11.51
C GLY A 135 -2.25 -2.30 11.85
N ILE A 136 -3.21 -2.67 12.72
CA ILE A 136 -3.53 -4.08 12.99
C ILE A 136 -4.25 -4.70 11.79
N LEU A 137 -5.30 -4.03 11.27
CA LEU A 137 -6.10 -4.56 10.17
C LEU A 137 -5.30 -4.75 8.88
N THR A 138 -4.33 -3.90 8.59
CA THR A 138 -3.48 -4.05 7.40
C THR A 138 -2.62 -5.33 7.42
N ASN A 139 -2.44 -5.95 8.59
CA ASN A 139 -1.77 -7.24 8.68
C ASN A 139 -2.69 -8.44 8.39
N LEU A 140 -4.00 -8.20 8.32
CA LEU A 140 -5.02 -9.19 7.94
C LEU A 140 -5.56 -8.96 6.54
N LEU A 141 -5.61 -7.69 6.13
CA LEU A 141 -6.07 -7.22 4.82
C LEU A 141 -4.92 -6.60 4.05
N SER A 142 -5.08 -6.41 2.74
CA SER A 142 -4.12 -5.58 1.98
C SER A 142 -4.20 -4.11 2.43
N ASN A 143 -3.07 -3.37 2.31
CA ASN A 143 -2.99 -1.95 2.67
C ASN A 143 -4.14 -1.14 2.07
N ALA A 144 -4.43 -1.37 0.82
CA ALA A 144 -5.47 -0.66 0.10
C ALA A 144 -6.88 -1.06 0.52
N ALA A 145 -7.13 -2.34 0.76
CA ALA A 145 -8.42 -2.80 1.30
C ALA A 145 -8.67 -2.19 2.69
N THR A 146 -7.63 -2.09 3.52
CA THR A 146 -7.71 -1.46 4.83
C THR A 146 -8.11 0.02 4.73
N VAL A 147 -7.45 0.79 3.85
CA VAL A 147 -7.78 2.21 3.63
C VAL A 147 -9.17 2.36 3.02
N ALA A 148 -9.56 1.50 2.10
CA ALA A 148 -10.88 1.56 1.48
C ALA A 148 -12.02 1.31 2.47
N VAL A 149 -11.83 0.42 3.44
CA VAL A 149 -12.82 0.11 4.49
C VAL A 149 -12.81 1.14 5.60
N LEU A 150 -11.62 1.45 6.16
CA LEU A 150 -11.53 2.34 7.31
C LEU A 150 -11.53 3.83 6.95
N GLY A 151 -11.08 4.19 5.74
CA GLY A 151 -10.97 5.58 5.33
C GLY A 151 -12.27 6.37 5.50
N PRO A 152 -13.41 5.95 4.93
CA PRO A 152 -14.68 6.63 5.13
C PRO A 152 -15.06 6.77 6.61
N ILE A 153 -14.89 5.70 7.38
CA ILE A 153 -15.25 5.66 8.80
C ILE A 153 -14.42 6.68 9.59
N VAL A 154 -13.10 6.65 9.40
CA VAL A 154 -12.17 7.51 10.13
C VAL A 154 -12.34 8.99 9.76
N LEU A 155 -12.64 9.29 8.50
CA LEU A 155 -12.93 10.66 8.06
C LEU A 155 -14.22 11.20 8.68
N ASP A 156 -15.23 10.35 8.85
CA ASP A 156 -16.53 10.73 9.45
C ASP A 156 -16.45 10.82 11.00
N MET A 157 -15.40 10.29 11.65
CA MET A 157 -15.16 10.50 13.08
C MET A 157 -14.82 11.96 13.44
N GLY A 158 -14.72 12.87 12.49
CA GLY A 158 -14.45 14.28 12.66
C GLY A 158 -12.97 14.62 12.84
N GLY A 159 -12.68 15.86 13.19
CA GLY A 159 -11.31 16.39 13.26
C GLY A 159 -10.82 16.94 11.91
N ASN A 160 -9.50 17.13 11.76
CA ASN A 160 -8.92 17.56 10.51
C ASN A 160 -8.83 16.37 9.51
N PRO A 161 -9.62 16.38 8.40
CA PRO A 161 -9.69 15.25 7.48
C PRO A 161 -8.34 14.95 6.81
N LEU A 162 -7.51 15.99 6.59
CA LEU A 162 -6.20 15.83 5.97
C LEU A 162 -5.26 15.06 6.90
N ILE A 163 -5.16 15.45 8.17
CA ILE A 163 -4.32 14.77 9.16
C ILE A 163 -4.80 13.33 9.35
N THR A 164 -6.09 13.14 9.54
CA THR A 164 -6.69 11.82 9.78
C THR A 164 -6.51 10.89 8.56
N GLY A 165 -6.69 11.40 7.36
CA GLY A 165 -6.48 10.67 6.12
C GLY A 165 -5.02 10.26 5.91
N ILE A 166 -4.07 11.17 6.19
CA ILE A 166 -2.63 10.86 6.11
C ILE A 166 -2.24 9.82 7.16
N MET A 167 -2.72 9.96 8.41
CA MET A 167 -2.47 8.98 9.48
C MET A 167 -2.93 7.57 9.06
N THR A 168 -4.15 7.44 8.58
CA THR A 168 -4.73 6.18 8.13
C THR A 168 -3.96 5.60 6.95
N SER A 169 -3.58 6.44 5.98
CA SER A 169 -2.81 6.00 4.81
C SER A 169 -1.42 5.51 5.18
N ILE A 170 -0.71 6.20 6.08
CA ILE A 170 0.61 5.76 6.54
C ILE A 170 0.49 4.51 7.41
N ALA A 171 -0.49 4.47 8.33
CA ALA A 171 -0.70 3.31 9.20
C ALA A 171 -1.06 2.04 8.42
N SER A 172 -1.74 2.17 7.27
CA SER A 172 -2.03 1.04 6.39
C SER A 172 -0.77 0.39 5.81
N ALA A 173 0.37 1.07 5.79
CA ALA A 173 1.64 0.52 5.37
C ALA A 173 2.39 -0.24 6.48
N PHE A 174 1.87 -0.31 7.72
CA PHE A 174 2.49 -1.03 8.84
C PHE A 174 2.27 -2.55 8.78
N ALA A 175 2.36 -3.10 7.59
CA ALA A 175 2.16 -4.50 7.26
C ALA A 175 3.41 -5.35 7.57
N TYR A 176 3.83 -5.39 8.84
CA TYR A 176 5.08 -6.04 9.25
C TYR A 176 4.90 -7.34 10.03
N LEU A 177 3.68 -7.64 10.50
CA LEU A 177 3.45 -8.74 11.45
C LEU A 177 3.19 -10.07 10.75
N THR A 178 2.63 -10.03 9.54
CA THR A 178 2.26 -11.24 8.81
C THR A 178 2.83 -11.28 7.41
N ILE A 179 3.00 -12.47 6.86
CA ILE A 179 3.47 -12.68 5.49
C ILE A 179 2.42 -12.23 4.48
N VAL A 180 1.14 -12.42 4.83
CA VAL A 180 0.00 -12.16 3.93
C VAL A 180 -0.27 -10.67 3.74
N ALA A 181 0.24 -9.83 4.63
CA ALA A 181 -0.03 -8.40 4.65
C ALA A 181 0.44 -7.66 3.39
N SER A 182 1.47 -8.15 2.70
CA SER A 182 1.95 -7.51 1.47
C SER A 182 2.52 -8.54 0.47
N PRO A 183 2.39 -8.29 -0.84
CA PRO A 183 3.00 -9.13 -1.87
C PRO A 183 4.51 -9.27 -1.71
N THR A 184 5.19 -8.22 -1.27
CA THR A 184 6.63 -8.21 -1.00
C THR A 184 7.00 -9.22 0.08
N CYS A 185 6.23 -9.27 1.17
CA CYS A 185 6.44 -10.22 2.25
C CYS A 185 6.25 -11.67 1.78
N MET A 186 5.25 -11.92 0.94
CA MET A 186 5.01 -13.24 0.33
C MET A 186 6.16 -13.67 -0.58
N ILE A 187 6.69 -12.76 -1.41
CA ILE A 187 7.83 -13.04 -2.29
C ILE A 187 9.06 -13.42 -1.46
N ILE A 188 9.37 -12.66 -0.41
CA ILE A 188 10.52 -12.94 0.45
C ILE A 188 10.32 -14.29 1.17
N HIS A 189 9.12 -14.56 1.68
CA HIS A 189 8.82 -15.83 2.33
C HIS A 189 8.95 -17.03 1.36
N SER A 190 8.54 -16.87 0.10
CA SER A 190 8.63 -17.93 -0.91
C SER A 190 10.08 -18.34 -1.22
N THR A 191 11.07 -17.54 -0.87
CA THR A 191 12.49 -17.91 -0.98
C THR A 191 12.92 -18.97 0.04
N GLY A 192 12.10 -19.25 1.06
CA GLY A 192 12.40 -20.18 2.15
C GLY A 192 13.44 -19.69 3.16
N LEU A 193 13.95 -18.45 3.02
CA LEU A 193 14.96 -17.87 3.90
C LEU A 193 14.39 -17.30 5.19
N ILE A 194 13.10 -16.92 5.19
CA ILE A 194 12.43 -16.27 6.32
C ILE A 194 11.13 -17.01 6.63
N THR A 195 10.93 -17.32 7.90
CA THR A 195 9.71 -17.98 8.39
C THR A 195 8.67 -16.98 8.88
N SER A 196 7.41 -17.41 9.03
CA SER A 196 6.33 -16.58 9.63
C SER A 196 6.69 -16.09 11.04
N SER A 197 7.39 -16.93 11.82
CA SER A 197 7.85 -16.58 13.17
C SER A 197 8.89 -15.46 13.17
N ASP A 198 9.73 -15.41 12.14
CA ASP A 198 10.76 -14.36 12.03
C ASP A 198 10.12 -13.00 11.69
N TYR A 199 9.07 -13.01 10.85
CA TYR A 199 8.25 -11.81 10.60
C TYR A 199 7.65 -11.27 11.88
N LEU A 200 7.01 -12.11 12.67
CA LEU A 200 6.39 -11.68 13.92
C LEU A 200 7.43 -11.18 14.91
N LYS A 201 8.58 -11.88 15.07
CA LYS A 201 9.65 -11.50 16.01
C LYS A 201 10.34 -10.18 15.67
N ALA A 202 10.48 -9.86 14.39
CA ALA A 202 11.06 -8.59 13.97
C ALA A 202 9.97 -7.50 13.86
N GLY A 203 8.83 -7.86 13.29
CA GLY A 203 7.77 -6.95 12.91
C GLY A 203 7.08 -6.26 14.08
N TRP A 204 6.85 -6.95 15.20
CA TRP A 204 6.15 -6.34 16.34
C TRP A 204 6.90 -5.14 16.93
N LYS A 205 8.24 -5.20 16.98
CA LYS A 205 9.06 -4.08 17.45
C LYS A 205 8.96 -2.90 16.50
N LEU A 206 9.08 -3.18 15.19
CA LEU A 206 8.94 -2.18 14.15
C LEU A 206 7.54 -1.58 14.16
N PHE A 207 6.51 -2.40 14.34
CA PHE A 207 5.11 -1.96 14.43
C PHE A 207 4.91 -0.96 15.57
N ILE A 208 5.34 -1.29 16.78
CA ILE A 208 5.22 -0.40 17.95
C ILE A 208 5.98 0.91 17.70
N ILE A 209 7.22 0.84 17.21
CA ILE A 209 8.01 2.05 16.91
C ILE A 209 7.30 2.91 15.87
N SER A 210 6.76 2.33 14.81
CA SER A 210 6.04 3.05 13.75
C SER A 210 4.77 3.70 14.27
N VAL A 211 4.00 2.99 15.10
CA VAL A 211 2.79 3.54 15.75
C VAL A 211 3.14 4.73 16.63
N VAL A 212 4.12 4.58 17.52
CA VAL A 212 4.56 5.66 18.43
C VAL A 212 5.07 6.87 17.64
N LEU A 213 5.92 6.64 16.64
CA LEU A 213 6.46 7.70 15.78
C LEU A 213 5.33 8.44 15.05
N LEU A 214 4.39 7.72 14.44
CA LEU A 214 3.28 8.33 13.71
C LEU A 214 2.38 9.15 14.66
N LEU A 215 2.09 8.65 15.85
CA LEU A 215 1.34 9.40 16.86
C LEU A 215 2.07 10.67 17.30
N LEU A 216 3.38 10.59 17.55
CA LEU A 216 4.18 11.76 17.92
C LEU A 216 4.20 12.82 16.79
N ILE A 217 4.39 12.39 15.55
CA ILE A 217 4.36 13.30 14.39
C ILE A 217 2.98 13.94 14.24
N SER A 218 1.91 13.17 14.39
CA SER A 218 0.54 13.69 14.25
C SER A 218 0.15 14.65 15.38
N MET A 219 0.66 14.44 16.59
CA MET A 219 0.35 15.30 17.74
C MET A 219 1.18 16.59 17.77
N PHE A 220 2.46 16.54 17.38
CA PHE A 220 3.37 17.66 17.61
C PHE A 220 3.81 18.35 16.30
N TYR A 221 3.94 17.64 15.22
CA TYR A 221 4.52 18.18 13.99
C TYR A 221 3.47 18.67 12.99
N TRP A 222 2.46 17.86 12.69
CA TRP A 222 1.45 18.25 11.70
C TRP A 222 0.53 19.39 12.12
N PRO A 223 0.12 19.57 13.37
CA PRO A 223 -0.68 20.73 13.77
C PRO A 223 0.03 22.07 13.61
N VAL A 224 1.37 22.04 13.47
CA VAL A 224 2.19 23.25 13.24
C VAL A 224 2.35 23.51 11.74
N LEU A 225 2.23 22.50 10.89
CA LEU A 225 2.46 22.57 9.45
C LEU A 225 1.17 22.64 8.61
N LEU A 226 0.09 22.04 9.07
CA LEU A 226 -1.18 21.88 8.39
C LEU A 226 -2.31 22.58 9.14
#